data_415f75372b624767688edf5dc78a34c3
#
_entry.id   415f75372b624767688edf5dc78a34c3
#
_cell.length_a   1.000
_cell.length_b   1.000
_cell.length_c   1.000
_cell.angle_alpha   90.00
_cell.angle_beta   90.00
_cell.angle_gamma   90.00
#
_symmetry.space_group_name_H-M   'P 1'
#
loop_
_entity.id
_entity.type
_entity.pdbx_description
1 polymer ?
#
loop_
_entity_poly.entity_id
_entity_poly.type
_entity_poly.pdbx_seq_one_letter_code
_entity_poly.pdbx_strand_id
1 'polypeptide(L)'
;MVVAALAAAPTSAGAGDAAEGLERLSDLTPADRMALAETRLGRGAADRAAGHFRAWLATGTGTPAERDAVQLRMGRALFAAGRHADAAAALAPITRAAAPTGPLALYFLGRARLRGAPGSARAAFAELASRFPNAPEAADGLYLMADLDDDAGREADAMAAYRQVMDRHPSSPRAALASMRVGGAALLRGDAAGAARLWDGLRARTRETEGWAQATYWAGRAHQAAGNAAGARERWAELRTRAPVSYYTVLAARRLNTPYWPAALEAAPPVDRDLAARMADALAAADLLREAGMHTDADAEVDRVVRSAAEDIPTRYALGEALAARGWTVHGVRIARALEAKGEKPNARLLRILYPLQYRAIIEAESRERGLDPFLVAALTRQESVFRARARSPVGALGLMQVMPTTGRGLAAGAGISGWDTEMLYNPEINVHLGIRYLASQMRSYDRNLPYVFSAYNAGPVRVTRWRRFPEARDPELFTERIPFEETRDYVKILTRNIALYRGLYGE
;
A
#
# COMPACT_ATOMS: atom_id res chain seq x y z
N MET A 1 39.63 -5.77 -8.77
CA MET A 1 39.86 -6.14 -7.35
C MET A 1 38.91 -5.38 -6.40
N VAL A 2 38.65 -4.10 -6.58
CA VAL A 2 37.75 -3.28 -5.73
C VAL A 2 36.29 -3.71 -5.82
N VAL A 3 35.81 -4.09 -7.02
CA VAL A 3 34.42 -4.55 -7.24
C VAL A 3 34.10 -5.87 -6.54
N ALA A 4 35.09 -6.78 -6.47
CA ALA A 4 34.94 -8.06 -5.79
C ALA A 4 34.81 -7.94 -4.26
N ALA A 5 35.43 -6.91 -3.68
CA ALA A 5 35.32 -6.62 -2.25
C ALA A 5 33.94 -6.07 -1.84
N LEU A 6 33.26 -5.35 -2.75
CA LEU A 6 31.90 -4.84 -2.52
C LEU A 6 30.81 -5.91 -2.66
N ALA A 7 31.03 -6.91 -3.54
CA ALA A 7 30.09 -8.01 -3.74
C ALA A 7 30.15 -9.07 -2.62
N ALA A 8 31.27 -9.15 -1.89
CA ALA A 8 31.50 -10.12 -0.81
C ALA A 8 31.20 -9.56 0.60
N ALA A 9 30.84 -8.30 0.74
CA ALA A 9 30.58 -7.68 2.03
C ALA A 9 29.18 -8.01 2.56
N PRO A 10 29.04 -8.48 3.82
CA PRO A 10 27.74 -8.69 4.43
C PRO A 10 26.97 -7.36 4.57
N THR A 11 25.67 -7.41 4.54
CA THR A 11 24.73 -6.28 4.64
C THR A 11 24.71 -5.59 6.02
N SER A 12 25.83 -5.53 6.72
CA SER A 12 26.02 -4.95 8.05
C SER A 12 26.73 -3.56 7.99
N ALA A 13 26.78 -2.87 9.11
CA ALA A 13 27.38 -1.54 9.27
C ALA A 13 28.80 -1.42 8.66
N GLY A 14 29.60 -2.47 8.70
CA GLY A 14 30.97 -2.47 8.14
C GLY A 14 31.06 -2.25 6.62
N ALA A 15 30.01 -2.61 5.84
CA ALA A 15 29.99 -2.33 4.40
C ALA A 15 29.68 -0.84 4.09
N GLY A 16 29.13 -0.09 5.08
CA GLY A 16 28.94 1.38 5.01
C GLY A 16 30.27 2.12 5.00
N ASP A 17 31.11 1.78 5.95
CA ASP A 17 32.42 2.38 6.16
C ASP A 17 33.38 2.07 4.98
N ALA A 18 33.31 0.84 4.42
CA ALA A 18 34.08 0.48 3.23
C ALA A 18 33.68 1.31 2.00
N ALA A 19 32.37 1.52 1.77
CA ALA A 19 31.89 2.34 0.66
C ALA A 19 32.25 3.84 0.83
N GLU A 20 32.24 4.37 2.06
CA GLU A 20 32.68 5.73 2.36
C GLU A 20 34.19 5.90 2.21
N GLY A 21 34.98 4.88 2.57
CA GLY A 21 36.42 4.85 2.34
C GLY A 21 36.77 4.87 0.85
N LEU A 22 36.05 4.08 0.04
CA LEU A 22 36.24 4.03 -1.42
C LEU A 22 35.86 5.33 -2.13
N GLU A 23 34.82 6.05 -1.66
CA GLU A 23 34.44 7.35 -2.23
C GLU A 23 35.51 8.45 -2.10
N ARG A 24 36.42 8.29 -1.14
CA ARG A 24 37.52 9.25 -0.89
C ARG A 24 38.71 9.00 -1.80
N LEU A 25 38.75 7.90 -2.56
CA LEU A 25 39.85 7.62 -3.50
C LEU A 25 39.69 8.50 -4.75
N SER A 26 40.74 9.21 -5.11
CA SER A 26 40.75 10.07 -6.30
C SER A 26 40.65 9.29 -7.61
N ASP A 27 41.08 8.03 -7.64
CA ASP A 27 41.33 7.23 -8.84
C ASP A 27 40.28 6.10 -9.06
N LEU A 28 38.99 6.40 -8.81
CA LEU A 28 37.92 5.47 -9.09
C LEU A 28 37.77 5.24 -10.60
N THR A 29 37.82 3.96 -10.99
CA THR A 29 37.54 3.56 -12.37
C THR A 29 36.06 3.75 -12.70
N PRO A 30 35.67 3.80 -13.99
CA PRO A 30 34.25 3.82 -14.38
C PRO A 30 33.46 2.66 -13.79
N ALA A 31 34.04 1.46 -13.68
CA ALA A 31 33.41 0.30 -13.08
C ALA A 31 33.16 0.48 -11.57
N ASP A 32 34.13 1.05 -10.84
CA ASP A 32 33.99 1.35 -9.41
C ASP A 32 32.90 2.40 -9.17
N ARG A 33 32.82 3.42 -9.99
CA ARG A 33 31.76 4.46 -9.91
C ARG A 33 30.38 3.86 -10.10
N MET A 34 30.22 2.92 -11.04
CA MET A 34 28.96 2.23 -11.26
C MET A 34 28.58 1.37 -10.07
N ALA A 35 29.53 0.57 -9.53
CA ALA A 35 29.30 -0.27 -8.36
C ALA A 35 28.91 0.54 -7.11
N LEU A 36 29.57 1.70 -6.90
CA LEU A 36 29.22 2.63 -5.83
C LEU A 36 27.84 3.24 -6.01
N ALA A 37 27.47 3.65 -7.23
CA ALA A 37 26.14 4.18 -7.53
C ALA A 37 25.05 3.17 -7.20
N GLU A 38 25.18 1.91 -7.63
CA GLU A 38 24.22 0.83 -7.33
C GLU A 38 24.14 0.55 -5.81
N THR A 39 25.29 0.51 -5.14
CA THR A 39 25.35 0.35 -3.67
C THR A 39 24.62 1.49 -2.94
N ARG A 40 24.80 2.72 -3.38
CA ARG A 40 24.14 3.90 -2.79
C ARG A 40 22.64 3.91 -3.06
N LEU A 41 22.21 3.49 -4.25
CA LEU A 41 20.77 3.32 -4.54
C LEU A 41 20.14 2.27 -3.62
N GLY A 42 20.78 1.10 -3.46
CA GLY A 42 20.30 0.02 -2.59
C GLY A 42 20.18 0.44 -1.11
N ARG A 43 20.92 1.47 -0.68
CA ARG A 43 20.88 2.05 0.67
C ARG A 43 20.01 3.31 0.79
N GLY A 44 19.26 3.68 -0.24
CA GLY A 44 18.41 4.87 -0.24
C GLY A 44 19.17 6.20 -0.38
N ALA A 45 20.50 6.18 -0.61
CA ALA A 45 21.31 7.38 -0.80
C ALA A 45 21.30 7.87 -2.27
N ALA A 46 20.10 8.17 -2.77
CA ALA A 46 19.84 8.44 -4.18
C ALA A 46 20.63 9.67 -4.73
N ASP A 47 20.82 10.72 -3.92
CA ASP A 47 21.60 11.90 -4.34
C ASP A 47 23.07 11.57 -4.56
N ARG A 48 23.69 10.80 -3.66
CA ARG A 48 25.07 10.30 -3.83
C ARG A 48 25.20 9.40 -5.05
N ALA A 49 24.24 8.50 -5.27
CA ALA A 49 24.19 7.66 -6.46
C ALA A 49 24.20 8.49 -7.75
N ALA A 50 23.38 9.55 -7.80
CA ALA A 50 23.35 10.46 -8.95
C ALA A 50 24.71 11.13 -9.21
N GLY A 51 25.46 11.46 -8.16
CA GLY A 51 26.82 11.96 -8.25
C GLY A 51 27.78 10.99 -8.95
N HIS A 52 27.74 9.71 -8.59
CA HIS A 52 28.58 8.67 -9.22
C HIS A 52 28.18 8.41 -10.68
N PHE A 53 26.89 8.36 -11.00
CA PHE A 53 26.43 8.25 -12.41
C PHE A 53 26.90 9.44 -13.25
N ARG A 54 26.83 10.67 -12.71
CA ARG A 54 27.34 11.88 -13.39
C ARG A 54 28.82 11.77 -13.66
N ALA A 55 29.61 11.35 -12.65
CA ALA A 55 31.05 11.18 -12.79
C ALA A 55 31.40 10.11 -13.82
N TRP A 56 30.63 9.01 -13.89
CA TRP A 56 30.80 7.99 -14.93
C TRP A 56 30.54 8.58 -16.34
N LEU A 57 29.46 9.32 -16.52
CA LEU A 57 29.11 9.94 -17.79
C LEU A 57 30.20 10.95 -18.26
N ALA A 58 30.87 11.64 -17.31
CA ALA A 58 31.95 12.57 -17.60
C ALA A 58 33.23 11.88 -18.12
N THR A 59 33.43 10.59 -17.90
CA THR A 59 34.59 9.86 -18.44
C THR A 59 34.53 9.67 -19.95
N GLY A 60 33.35 9.84 -20.57
CA GLY A 60 33.15 9.63 -22.00
C GLY A 60 33.12 8.16 -22.43
N THR A 61 33.23 7.22 -21.49
CA THR A 61 33.23 5.77 -21.78
C THR A 61 31.84 5.27 -22.16
N GLY A 62 31.78 4.08 -22.78
CA GLY A 62 30.57 3.39 -23.19
C GLY A 62 30.00 3.83 -24.54
N THR A 63 29.19 2.95 -25.12
CA THR A 63 28.40 3.21 -26.33
C THR A 63 27.32 4.27 -26.06
N PRO A 64 26.76 4.91 -27.10
CA PRO A 64 25.64 5.83 -26.92
C PRO A 64 24.47 5.22 -26.12
N ALA A 65 24.12 3.97 -26.41
CA ALA A 65 23.02 3.29 -25.69
C ALA A 65 23.32 3.03 -24.22
N GLU A 66 24.56 2.68 -23.87
CA GLU A 66 25.00 2.55 -22.47
C GLU A 66 24.99 3.89 -21.74
N ARG A 67 25.42 4.95 -22.41
CA ARG A 67 25.39 6.31 -21.84
C ARG A 67 23.94 6.77 -21.59
N ASP A 68 23.04 6.54 -22.52
CA ASP A 68 21.62 6.82 -22.35
C ASP A 68 21.02 6.03 -21.16
N ALA A 69 21.39 4.75 -21.02
CA ALA A 69 20.96 3.93 -19.89
C ALA A 69 21.49 4.44 -18.54
N VAL A 70 22.74 4.88 -18.48
CA VAL A 70 23.32 5.49 -17.26
C VAL A 70 22.69 6.86 -16.98
N GLN A 71 22.43 7.64 -18.01
CA GLN A 71 21.74 8.92 -17.88
C GLN A 71 20.31 8.75 -17.36
N LEU A 72 19.60 7.70 -17.79
CA LEU A 72 18.30 7.32 -17.23
C LEU A 72 18.41 6.98 -15.74
N ARG A 73 19.41 6.18 -15.34
CA ARG A 73 19.63 5.83 -13.92
C ARG A 73 19.90 7.09 -13.09
N MET A 74 20.75 8.00 -13.59
CA MET A 74 21.00 9.30 -12.95
C MET A 74 19.73 10.11 -12.77
N GLY A 75 18.92 10.25 -13.84
CA GLY A 75 17.65 10.97 -13.79
C GLY A 75 16.67 10.38 -12.78
N ARG A 76 16.55 9.05 -12.71
CA ARG A 76 15.73 8.34 -11.71
C ARG A 76 16.24 8.53 -10.28
N ALA A 77 17.56 8.52 -10.07
CA ALA A 77 18.17 8.79 -8.78
C ALA A 77 17.90 10.22 -8.31
N LEU A 78 18.06 11.21 -9.19
CA LEU A 78 17.71 12.61 -8.90
C LEU A 78 16.23 12.79 -8.58
N PHE A 79 15.35 12.08 -9.30
CA PHE A 79 13.92 12.08 -9.02
C PHE A 79 13.61 11.51 -7.62
N ALA A 80 14.23 10.37 -7.27
CA ALA A 80 14.08 9.74 -5.96
C ALA A 80 14.64 10.62 -4.82
N ALA A 81 15.67 11.40 -5.09
CA ALA A 81 16.24 12.40 -4.17
C ALA A 81 15.38 13.69 -4.05
N GLY A 82 14.25 13.79 -4.77
CA GLY A 82 13.40 14.98 -4.79
C GLY A 82 13.93 16.15 -5.65
N ARG A 83 15.04 15.97 -6.36
CA ARG A 83 15.68 16.96 -7.23
C ARG A 83 15.00 16.99 -8.60
N HIS A 84 13.72 17.37 -8.63
CA HIS A 84 12.86 17.22 -9.80
C HIS A 84 13.33 18.05 -11.03
N ALA A 85 13.86 19.26 -10.82
CA ALA A 85 14.38 20.07 -11.92
C ALA A 85 15.62 19.43 -12.56
N ASP A 86 16.54 18.93 -11.74
CA ASP A 86 17.76 18.26 -12.20
C ASP A 86 17.41 16.92 -12.88
N ALA A 87 16.45 16.18 -12.34
CA ALA A 87 15.93 14.97 -12.97
C ALA A 87 15.37 15.26 -14.36
N ALA A 88 14.56 16.30 -14.51
CA ALA A 88 13.99 16.71 -15.79
C ALA A 88 15.08 17.10 -16.80
N ALA A 89 16.09 17.86 -16.37
CA ALA A 89 17.23 18.23 -17.20
C ALA A 89 18.04 17.01 -17.68
N ALA A 90 18.25 16.03 -16.77
CA ALA A 90 18.96 14.81 -17.11
C ALA A 90 18.20 13.91 -18.09
N LEU A 91 16.87 13.84 -17.96
CA LEU A 91 16.02 12.93 -18.74
C LEU A 91 15.66 13.46 -20.13
N ALA A 92 15.53 14.79 -20.30
CA ALA A 92 15.09 15.40 -21.55
C ALA A 92 15.91 15.00 -22.80
N PRO A 93 17.26 14.90 -22.76
CA PRO A 93 18.06 14.55 -23.94
C PRO A 93 17.82 13.12 -24.45
N ILE A 94 17.43 12.18 -23.56
CA ILE A 94 17.33 10.75 -23.85
C ILE A 94 15.90 10.28 -24.14
N THR A 95 14.93 11.19 -24.27
CA THR A 95 13.52 10.83 -24.57
C THR A 95 13.34 10.17 -25.93
N ARG A 96 14.28 10.39 -26.86
CA ARG A 96 14.27 9.81 -28.22
C ARG A 96 14.94 8.45 -28.29
N ALA A 97 15.61 8.00 -27.25
CA ALA A 97 16.25 6.70 -27.19
C ALA A 97 15.23 5.54 -27.44
N ALA A 98 15.75 4.42 -27.91
CA ALA A 98 14.95 3.21 -28.09
C ALA A 98 14.43 2.67 -26.74
N ALA A 99 13.45 1.77 -26.80
CA ALA A 99 13.00 1.04 -25.60
C ALA A 99 14.14 0.16 -25.05
N PRO A 100 14.26 0.00 -23.72
CA PRO A 100 13.36 0.53 -22.68
C PRO A 100 13.69 1.97 -22.22
N THR A 101 14.75 2.60 -22.67
CA THR A 101 15.25 3.88 -22.16
C THR A 101 14.31 5.05 -22.46
N GLY A 102 13.88 5.19 -23.70
CA GLY A 102 13.03 6.31 -24.14
C GLY A 102 11.68 6.39 -23.42
N PRO A 103 10.89 5.31 -23.34
CA PRO A 103 9.62 5.34 -22.61
C PRO A 103 9.79 5.64 -21.12
N LEU A 104 10.78 5.06 -20.44
CA LEU A 104 11.10 5.37 -19.05
C LEU A 104 11.54 6.83 -18.88
N ALA A 105 12.35 7.36 -19.81
CA ALA A 105 12.77 8.75 -19.76
C ALA A 105 11.57 9.71 -19.88
N LEU A 106 10.66 9.47 -20.82
CA LEU A 106 9.43 10.27 -20.99
C LEU A 106 8.54 10.20 -19.74
N TYR A 107 8.37 9.00 -19.19
CA TYR A 107 7.58 8.80 -17.99
C TYR A 107 8.13 9.58 -16.78
N PHE A 108 9.41 9.41 -16.46
CA PHE A 108 10.04 10.11 -15.34
C PHE A 108 10.20 11.62 -15.59
N LEU A 109 10.40 12.04 -16.85
CA LEU A 109 10.40 13.46 -17.23
C LEU A 109 9.03 14.10 -16.97
N GLY A 110 7.95 13.44 -17.38
CA GLY A 110 6.59 13.89 -17.10
C GLY A 110 6.36 14.00 -15.60
N ARG A 111 6.70 12.97 -14.83
CA ARG A 111 6.57 12.98 -13.36
C ARG A 111 7.41 14.08 -12.68
N ALA A 112 8.62 14.32 -13.14
CA ALA A 112 9.48 15.37 -12.61
C ALA A 112 8.90 16.79 -12.84
N ARG A 113 8.14 16.95 -13.92
CA ARG A 113 7.52 18.25 -14.31
C ARG A 113 6.14 18.48 -13.69
N LEU A 114 5.49 17.46 -13.12
CA LEU A 114 4.10 17.55 -12.62
C LEU A 114 3.82 18.77 -11.74
N ARG A 115 4.75 19.13 -10.84
CA ARG A 115 4.55 20.20 -9.86
C ARG A 115 4.91 21.59 -10.37
N GLY A 116 5.90 21.69 -11.23
CA GLY A 116 6.45 22.98 -11.66
C GLY A 116 6.06 23.42 -13.07
N ALA A 117 5.68 22.45 -13.94
CA ALA A 117 5.39 22.71 -15.35
C ALA A 117 4.35 21.72 -15.90
N PRO A 118 3.08 21.76 -15.43
CA PRO A 118 2.06 20.76 -15.75
C PRO A 118 1.80 20.62 -17.27
N GLY A 119 1.84 21.69 -18.04
CA GLY A 119 1.72 21.63 -19.50
C GLY A 119 2.85 20.84 -20.17
N SER A 120 4.08 21.02 -19.72
CA SER A 120 5.24 20.24 -20.21
C SER A 120 5.20 18.78 -19.70
N ALA A 121 4.62 18.52 -18.53
CA ALA A 121 4.40 17.17 -18.04
C ALA A 121 3.39 16.46 -18.94
N ARG A 122 2.27 17.10 -19.25
CA ARG A 122 1.25 16.58 -20.18
C ARG A 122 1.83 16.22 -21.55
N ALA A 123 2.69 17.09 -22.10
CA ALA A 123 3.32 16.84 -23.39
C ALA A 123 4.22 15.59 -23.36
N ALA A 124 4.99 15.40 -22.31
CA ALA A 124 5.84 14.20 -22.15
C ALA A 124 4.99 12.91 -22.06
N PHE A 125 3.88 12.93 -21.33
CA PHE A 125 2.98 11.77 -21.26
C PHE A 125 2.25 11.52 -22.59
N ALA A 126 1.85 12.56 -23.32
CA ALA A 126 1.26 12.43 -24.66
C ALA A 126 2.26 11.81 -25.65
N GLU A 127 3.51 12.25 -25.62
CA GLU A 127 4.58 11.68 -26.43
C GLU A 127 4.85 10.22 -26.09
N LEU A 128 4.87 9.86 -24.80
CA LEU A 128 4.99 8.47 -24.34
C LEU A 128 3.87 7.59 -24.93
N ALA A 129 2.62 8.02 -24.78
CA ALA A 129 1.45 7.27 -25.25
C ALA A 129 1.39 7.13 -26.77
N SER A 130 1.91 8.14 -27.50
CA SER A 130 1.93 8.13 -28.98
C SER A 130 3.05 7.26 -29.54
N ARG A 131 4.27 7.43 -29.03
CA ARG A 131 5.47 6.76 -29.58
C ARG A 131 5.68 5.35 -29.05
N PHE A 132 5.26 5.10 -27.80
CA PHE A 132 5.47 3.83 -27.12
C PHE A 132 4.17 3.28 -26.51
N PRO A 133 3.12 3.07 -27.33
CA PRO A 133 1.79 2.72 -26.82
C PRO A 133 1.76 1.39 -26.06
N ASN A 134 2.72 0.50 -26.31
CA ASN A 134 2.82 -0.82 -25.66
C ASN A 134 3.86 -0.87 -24.53
N ALA A 135 4.50 0.25 -24.18
CA ALA A 135 5.43 0.29 -23.06
C ALA A 135 4.66 0.10 -21.73
N PRO A 136 5.25 -0.56 -20.74
CA PRO A 136 4.62 -0.72 -19.42
C PRO A 136 4.18 0.60 -18.79
N GLU A 137 4.91 1.69 -19.04
CA GLU A 137 4.66 3.03 -18.51
C GLU A 137 3.55 3.77 -19.25
N ALA A 138 3.10 3.29 -20.41
CA ALA A 138 2.14 4.00 -21.26
C ALA A 138 0.77 4.16 -20.57
N ALA A 139 0.32 3.14 -19.85
CA ALA A 139 -0.93 3.21 -19.10
C ALA A 139 -0.87 4.28 -18.00
N ASP A 140 0.23 4.33 -17.26
CA ASP A 140 0.47 5.34 -16.22
C ASP A 140 0.57 6.75 -16.83
N GLY A 141 1.28 6.88 -17.95
CA GLY A 141 1.43 8.15 -18.65
C GLY A 141 0.08 8.70 -19.15
N LEU A 142 -0.73 7.86 -19.81
CA LEU A 142 -2.08 8.23 -20.25
C LEU A 142 -2.98 8.63 -19.09
N TYR A 143 -2.94 7.89 -17.99
CA TYR A 143 -3.74 8.20 -16.81
C TYR A 143 -3.33 9.55 -16.18
N LEU A 144 -2.03 9.81 -16.01
CA LEU A 144 -1.53 11.07 -15.47
C LEU A 144 -1.81 12.25 -16.42
N MET A 145 -1.76 12.02 -17.73
CA MET A 145 -2.17 13.02 -18.72
C MET A 145 -3.65 13.37 -18.57
N ALA A 146 -4.51 12.36 -18.38
CA ALA A 146 -5.94 12.55 -18.15
C ALA A 146 -6.22 13.31 -16.84
N ASP A 147 -5.53 12.99 -15.75
CA ASP A 147 -5.65 13.73 -14.49
C ASP A 147 -5.25 15.22 -14.66
N LEU A 148 -4.19 15.51 -15.44
CA LEU A 148 -3.79 16.88 -15.77
C LEU A 148 -4.82 17.63 -16.63
N ASP A 149 -5.51 16.93 -17.52
CA ASP A 149 -6.60 17.50 -18.31
C ASP A 149 -7.83 17.79 -17.46
N ASP A 150 -8.18 16.88 -16.52
CA ASP A 150 -9.26 17.04 -15.54
C ASP A 150 -9.00 18.25 -14.62
N ASP A 151 -7.80 18.33 -14.05
CA ASP A 151 -7.37 19.43 -13.19
C ASP A 151 -7.38 20.80 -13.92
N ALA A 152 -7.18 20.79 -15.23
CA ALA A 152 -7.22 21.99 -16.08
C ALA A 152 -8.63 22.31 -16.63
N GLY A 153 -9.66 21.55 -16.24
CA GLY A 153 -11.04 21.73 -16.70
C GLY A 153 -11.29 21.26 -18.14
N ARG A 154 -10.36 20.50 -18.74
CA ARG A 154 -10.52 19.90 -20.08
C ARG A 154 -11.21 18.55 -19.96
N GLU A 155 -12.44 18.54 -19.49
CA GLU A 155 -13.18 17.31 -19.14
C GLU A 155 -13.28 16.35 -20.32
N ALA A 156 -13.56 16.84 -21.54
CA ALA A 156 -13.70 15.99 -22.73
C ALA A 156 -12.39 15.25 -23.05
N ASP A 157 -11.25 15.93 -23.00
CA ASP A 157 -9.93 15.37 -23.25
C ASP A 157 -9.58 14.36 -22.16
N ALA A 158 -9.83 14.70 -20.89
CA ALA A 158 -9.62 13.81 -19.76
C ALA A 158 -10.42 12.50 -19.93
N MET A 159 -11.71 12.60 -20.21
CA MET A 159 -12.57 11.43 -20.41
C MET A 159 -12.15 10.59 -21.59
N ALA A 160 -11.67 11.19 -22.69
CA ALA A 160 -11.14 10.47 -23.84
C ALA A 160 -9.85 9.71 -23.47
N ALA A 161 -8.93 10.35 -22.74
CA ALA A 161 -7.70 9.72 -22.32
C ALA A 161 -7.94 8.57 -21.32
N TYR A 162 -8.84 8.73 -20.33
CA TYR A 162 -9.22 7.64 -19.42
C TYR A 162 -9.82 6.45 -20.18
N ARG A 163 -10.64 6.67 -21.20
CA ARG A 163 -11.16 5.58 -22.05
C ARG A 163 -10.02 4.87 -22.78
N GLN A 164 -9.03 5.62 -23.32
CA GLN A 164 -7.87 5.00 -23.95
C GLN A 164 -7.08 4.09 -23.00
N VAL A 165 -6.94 4.47 -21.70
CA VAL A 165 -6.32 3.59 -20.69
C VAL A 165 -7.08 2.27 -20.59
N MET A 166 -8.41 2.32 -20.49
CA MET A 166 -9.24 1.12 -20.35
C MET A 166 -9.23 0.24 -21.61
N ASP A 167 -9.18 0.84 -22.79
CA ASP A 167 -9.28 0.11 -24.05
C ASP A 167 -7.94 -0.52 -24.45
N ARG A 168 -6.84 0.20 -24.27
CA ARG A 168 -5.49 -0.25 -24.66
C ARG A 168 -4.78 -1.06 -23.59
N HIS A 169 -5.07 -0.80 -22.30
CA HIS A 169 -4.39 -1.40 -21.15
C HIS A 169 -5.37 -1.97 -20.13
N PRO A 170 -6.33 -2.82 -20.52
CA PRO A 170 -7.42 -3.26 -19.63
C PRO A 170 -6.94 -3.99 -18.39
N SER A 171 -5.78 -4.66 -18.44
CA SER A 171 -5.17 -5.37 -17.31
C SER A 171 -4.33 -4.47 -16.40
N SER A 172 -4.12 -3.21 -16.77
CA SER A 172 -3.37 -2.27 -15.93
C SER A 172 -4.20 -1.85 -14.71
N PRO A 173 -3.59 -1.68 -13.52
CA PRO A 173 -4.25 -1.06 -12.37
C PRO A 173 -4.84 0.32 -12.69
N ARG A 174 -4.28 1.04 -13.67
CA ARG A 174 -4.79 2.34 -14.13
C ARG A 174 -6.13 2.23 -14.86
N ALA A 175 -6.43 1.09 -15.51
CA ALA A 175 -7.74 0.88 -16.12
C ALA A 175 -8.86 0.87 -15.10
N ALA A 176 -8.64 0.25 -13.95
CA ALA A 176 -9.59 0.26 -12.84
C ALA A 176 -9.84 1.69 -12.33
N LEU A 177 -8.78 2.48 -12.13
CA LEU A 177 -8.89 3.89 -11.72
C LEU A 177 -9.58 4.76 -12.78
N ALA A 178 -9.20 4.60 -14.05
CA ALA A 178 -9.81 5.30 -15.18
C ALA A 178 -11.32 4.99 -15.30
N SER A 179 -11.71 3.73 -15.05
CA SER A 179 -13.11 3.34 -15.07
C SER A 179 -13.94 4.06 -14.01
N MET A 180 -13.34 4.34 -12.85
CA MET A 180 -13.99 5.12 -11.80
C MET A 180 -14.17 6.58 -12.18
N ARG A 181 -13.23 7.18 -12.91
CA ARG A 181 -13.37 8.54 -13.43
C ARG A 181 -14.52 8.62 -14.44
N VAL A 182 -14.53 7.74 -15.45
CA VAL A 182 -15.53 7.75 -16.51
C VAL A 182 -16.90 7.30 -16.01
N GLY A 183 -16.97 6.18 -15.31
CA GLY A 183 -18.22 5.59 -14.83
C GLY A 183 -18.82 6.40 -13.65
N GLY A 184 -17.99 6.89 -12.74
CA GLY A 184 -18.42 7.76 -11.65
C GLY A 184 -19.02 9.07 -12.16
N ALA A 185 -18.37 9.73 -13.13
CA ALA A 185 -18.92 10.90 -13.79
C ALA A 185 -20.25 10.60 -14.52
N ALA A 186 -20.37 9.44 -15.18
CA ALA A 186 -21.60 9.02 -15.81
C ALA A 186 -22.75 8.84 -14.79
N LEU A 187 -22.48 8.17 -13.66
CA LEU A 187 -23.45 8.03 -12.57
C LEU A 187 -23.89 9.39 -12.00
N LEU A 188 -22.95 10.30 -11.76
CA LEU A 188 -23.25 11.64 -11.24
C LEU A 188 -24.10 12.48 -12.20
N ARG A 189 -24.00 12.25 -13.51
CA ARG A 189 -24.83 12.88 -14.57
C ARG A 189 -26.15 12.15 -14.83
N GLY A 190 -26.41 11.01 -14.14
CA GLY A 190 -27.63 10.22 -14.33
C GLY A 190 -27.55 9.20 -15.47
N ASP A 191 -26.41 9.05 -16.18
CA ASP A 191 -26.23 8.01 -17.21
C ASP A 191 -25.85 6.67 -16.57
N ALA A 192 -26.78 6.12 -15.81
CA ALA A 192 -26.58 4.85 -15.12
C ALA A 192 -26.46 3.67 -16.09
N ALA A 193 -27.17 3.69 -17.21
CA ALA A 193 -27.08 2.65 -18.24
C ALA A 193 -25.73 2.65 -18.94
N GLY A 194 -25.18 3.83 -19.26
CA GLY A 194 -23.84 3.97 -19.82
C GLY A 194 -22.75 3.48 -18.84
N ALA A 195 -22.87 3.84 -17.56
CA ALA A 195 -21.98 3.36 -16.51
C ALA A 195 -22.03 1.83 -16.36
N ALA A 196 -23.23 1.22 -16.40
CA ALA A 196 -23.40 -0.23 -16.33
C ALA A 196 -22.67 -0.92 -17.50
N ARG A 197 -22.88 -0.47 -18.73
CA ARG A 197 -22.20 -1.02 -19.90
C ARG A 197 -20.67 -0.90 -19.80
N LEU A 198 -20.16 0.21 -19.31
CA LEU A 198 -18.74 0.44 -19.12
C LEU A 198 -18.12 -0.59 -18.15
N TRP A 199 -18.69 -0.75 -16.95
CA TRP A 199 -18.13 -1.66 -15.96
C TRP A 199 -18.39 -3.13 -16.31
N ASP A 200 -19.51 -3.49 -16.92
CA ASP A 200 -19.73 -4.84 -17.45
C ASP A 200 -18.71 -5.20 -18.54
N GLY A 201 -18.39 -4.26 -19.42
CA GLY A 201 -17.34 -4.44 -20.42
C GLY A 201 -15.95 -4.59 -19.83
N LEU A 202 -15.62 -3.82 -18.76
CA LEU A 202 -14.32 -3.92 -18.08
C LEU A 202 -14.20 -5.25 -17.32
N ARG A 203 -15.21 -5.65 -16.53
CA ARG A 203 -15.17 -6.90 -15.77
C ARG A 203 -15.04 -8.14 -16.65
N ALA A 204 -15.56 -8.10 -17.88
CA ALA A 204 -15.42 -9.19 -18.82
C ALA A 204 -13.97 -9.39 -19.28
N ARG A 205 -13.14 -8.34 -19.25
CA ARG A 205 -11.73 -8.33 -19.71
C ARG A 205 -10.70 -8.47 -18.58
N THR A 206 -11.12 -8.36 -17.30
CA THR A 206 -10.20 -8.26 -16.12
C THR A 206 -10.44 -9.34 -15.09
N ARG A 207 -10.71 -10.58 -15.51
CA ARG A 207 -11.06 -11.69 -14.60
C ARG A 207 -10.03 -11.91 -13.49
N GLU A 208 -10.54 -12.16 -12.26
CA GLU A 208 -9.78 -12.58 -11.07
C GLU A 208 -8.76 -11.56 -10.54
N THR A 209 -8.94 -10.28 -10.84
CA THR A 209 -8.14 -9.17 -10.30
C THR A 209 -8.96 -8.31 -9.32
N GLU A 210 -8.29 -7.48 -8.53
CA GLU A 210 -8.99 -6.45 -7.73
C GLU A 210 -9.77 -5.49 -8.64
N GLY A 211 -9.28 -5.21 -9.84
CA GLY A 211 -9.98 -4.42 -10.86
C GLY A 211 -11.27 -5.09 -11.33
N TRP A 212 -11.31 -6.42 -11.39
CA TRP A 212 -12.53 -7.16 -11.65
C TRP A 212 -13.55 -6.99 -10.51
N ALA A 213 -13.12 -7.11 -9.26
CA ALA A 213 -14.01 -6.95 -8.11
C ALA A 213 -14.59 -5.53 -8.04
N GLN A 214 -13.77 -4.51 -8.29
CA GLN A 214 -14.19 -3.11 -8.41
C GLN A 214 -15.24 -2.95 -9.50
N ALA A 215 -14.93 -3.35 -10.73
CA ALA A 215 -15.85 -3.22 -11.87
C ALA A 215 -17.17 -3.97 -11.64
N THR A 216 -17.11 -5.15 -11.03
CA THR A 216 -18.30 -5.95 -10.70
C THR A 216 -19.20 -5.26 -9.68
N TYR A 217 -18.61 -4.67 -8.63
CA TYR A 217 -19.38 -3.92 -7.64
C TYR A 217 -20.04 -2.69 -8.27
N TRP A 218 -19.29 -1.90 -9.02
CA TRP A 218 -19.80 -0.67 -9.63
C TRP A 218 -20.76 -0.93 -10.78
N ALA A 219 -20.63 -2.04 -11.53
CA ALA A 219 -21.66 -2.50 -12.45
C ALA A 219 -22.99 -2.75 -11.71
N GLY A 220 -22.95 -3.44 -10.56
CA GLY A 220 -24.11 -3.62 -9.71
C GLY A 220 -24.75 -2.30 -9.25
N ARG A 221 -23.93 -1.31 -8.82
CA ARG A 221 -24.40 0.04 -8.48
C ARG A 221 -25.07 0.76 -9.64
N ALA A 222 -24.49 0.64 -10.83
CA ALA A 222 -25.03 1.26 -12.05
C ALA A 222 -26.34 0.57 -12.49
N HIS A 223 -26.40 -0.77 -12.45
CA HIS A 223 -27.64 -1.50 -12.71
C HIS A 223 -28.75 -1.11 -11.72
N GLN A 224 -28.43 -0.98 -10.42
CA GLN A 224 -29.41 -0.51 -9.42
C GLN A 224 -29.92 0.90 -9.76
N ALA A 225 -29.03 1.81 -10.10
CA ALA A 225 -29.40 3.19 -10.46
C ALA A 225 -30.21 3.28 -11.77
N ALA A 226 -29.99 2.31 -12.70
CA ALA A 226 -30.76 2.17 -13.95
C ALA A 226 -32.10 1.42 -13.76
N GLY A 227 -32.49 1.06 -12.53
CA GLY A 227 -33.72 0.31 -12.26
C GLY A 227 -33.63 -1.20 -12.49
N ASN A 228 -32.49 -1.72 -12.89
CA ASN A 228 -32.25 -3.16 -13.09
C ASN A 228 -31.80 -3.83 -11.78
N ALA A 229 -32.74 -4.05 -10.88
CA ALA A 229 -32.47 -4.67 -9.57
C ALA A 229 -31.98 -6.13 -9.67
N ALA A 230 -32.41 -6.87 -10.68
CA ALA A 230 -31.97 -8.26 -10.91
C ALA A 230 -30.49 -8.29 -11.30
N GLY A 231 -30.09 -7.48 -12.29
CA GLY A 231 -28.70 -7.35 -12.71
C GLY A 231 -27.78 -6.88 -11.57
N ALA A 232 -28.24 -5.95 -10.72
CA ALA A 232 -27.48 -5.50 -9.56
C ALA A 232 -27.20 -6.66 -8.58
N ARG A 233 -28.24 -7.42 -8.21
CA ARG A 233 -28.11 -8.57 -7.28
C ARG A 233 -27.19 -9.65 -7.83
N GLU A 234 -27.26 -9.95 -9.11
CA GLU A 234 -26.39 -10.94 -9.78
C GLU A 234 -24.92 -10.57 -9.63
N ARG A 235 -24.54 -9.30 -9.92
CA ARG A 235 -23.15 -8.83 -9.81
C ARG A 235 -22.65 -8.89 -8.37
N TRP A 236 -23.47 -8.46 -7.41
CA TRP A 236 -23.09 -8.50 -6.00
C TRP A 236 -23.02 -9.93 -5.43
N ALA A 237 -23.87 -10.85 -5.88
CA ALA A 237 -23.79 -12.25 -5.52
C ALA A 237 -22.50 -12.91 -6.05
N GLU A 238 -22.11 -12.60 -7.30
CA GLU A 238 -20.87 -13.12 -7.88
C GLU A 238 -19.61 -12.71 -7.10
N LEU A 239 -19.56 -11.49 -6.55
CA LEU A 239 -18.47 -11.06 -5.67
C LEU A 239 -18.31 -11.95 -4.45
N ARG A 240 -19.41 -12.38 -3.84
CA ARG A 240 -19.38 -13.21 -2.62
C ARG A 240 -18.75 -14.58 -2.85
N THR A 241 -18.85 -15.12 -4.04
CA THR A 241 -18.29 -16.42 -4.38
C THR A 241 -16.86 -16.32 -4.92
N ARG A 242 -16.56 -15.30 -5.74
CA ARG A 242 -15.29 -15.23 -6.47
C ARG A 242 -14.24 -14.34 -5.82
N ALA A 243 -14.64 -13.37 -4.98
CA ALA A 243 -13.74 -12.49 -4.25
C ALA A 243 -14.16 -12.32 -2.79
N PRO A 244 -14.32 -13.43 -2.00
CA PRO A 244 -14.97 -13.41 -0.68
C PRO A 244 -14.28 -12.48 0.32
N VAL A 245 -12.98 -12.19 0.16
CA VAL A 245 -12.18 -11.37 1.08
C VAL A 245 -11.87 -9.98 0.47
N SER A 246 -12.69 -9.50 -0.46
CA SER A 246 -12.53 -8.17 -1.08
C SER A 246 -13.30 -7.09 -0.30
N TYR A 247 -12.79 -5.85 -0.37
CA TYR A 247 -13.52 -4.64 0.04
C TYR A 247 -14.89 -4.54 -0.64
N TYR A 248 -14.95 -4.83 -1.93
CA TYR A 248 -16.17 -4.74 -2.72
C TYR A 248 -17.21 -5.77 -2.32
N THR A 249 -16.76 -6.92 -1.81
CA THR A 249 -17.68 -7.95 -1.27
C THR A 249 -18.32 -7.50 0.05
N VAL A 250 -17.60 -6.76 0.89
CA VAL A 250 -18.18 -6.13 2.08
C VAL A 250 -19.29 -5.15 1.70
N LEU A 251 -19.05 -4.31 0.70
CA LEU A 251 -20.05 -3.36 0.20
C LEU A 251 -21.24 -4.10 -0.44
N ALA A 252 -20.97 -5.13 -1.24
CA ALA A 252 -22.01 -5.94 -1.88
C ALA A 252 -22.93 -6.64 -0.84
N ALA A 253 -22.36 -7.17 0.23
CA ALA A 253 -23.13 -7.78 1.33
C ALA A 253 -24.08 -6.76 1.97
N ARG A 254 -23.64 -5.51 2.19
CA ARG A 254 -24.49 -4.43 2.69
C ARG A 254 -25.64 -4.11 1.73
N ARG A 255 -25.37 -4.07 0.41
CA ARG A 255 -26.39 -3.82 -0.63
C ARG A 255 -27.41 -4.95 -0.76
N LEU A 256 -26.97 -6.20 -0.52
CA LEU A 256 -27.81 -7.38 -0.50
C LEU A 256 -28.60 -7.56 0.83
N ASN A 257 -28.29 -6.73 1.82
CA ASN A 257 -28.78 -6.87 3.20
C ASN A 257 -28.52 -8.30 3.77
N THR A 258 -27.29 -8.78 3.59
CA THR A 258 -26.85 -10.10 4.05
C THR A 258 -25.61 -9.97 4.92
N PRO A 259 -25.37 -10.87 5.89
CA PRO A 259 -24.11 -10.90 6.62
C PRO A 259 -22.93 -11.01 5.66
N TYR A 260 -21.87 -10.27 5.98
CA TYR A 260 -20.63 -10.31 5.15
C TYR A 260 -19.86 -11.60 5.33
N TRP A 261 -19.90 -12.23 6.53
CA TRP A 261 -19.00 -13.36 6.79
C TRP A 261 -18.98 -14.31 5.60
N PRO A 262 -17.78 -14.61 5.02
CA PRO A 262 -17.73 -15.26 3.73
C PRO A 262 -18.34 -16.66 3.77
N ALA A 263 -19.44 -16.85 3.08
CA ALA A 263 -20.04 -18.16 2.90
C ALA A 263 -19.18 -19.11 2.05
N ALA A 264 -18.22 -18.56 1.31
CA ALA A 264 -17.30 -19.26 0.41
C ALA A 264 -15.92 -19.54 1.04
N LEU A 265 -15.81 -19.54 2.36
CA LEU A 265 -14.59 -20.00 3.01
C LEU A 265 -14.46 -21.51 2.83
N GLU A 266 -13.25 -21.95 2.48
CA GLU A 266 -12.90 -23.36 2.48
C GLU A 266 -12.90 -23.93 3.91
N ALA A 267 -13.12 -25.23 4.03
CA ALA A 267 -12.95 -25.93 5.30
C ALA A 267 -11.50 -25.77 5.77
N ALA A 268 -11.32 -25.36 7.02
CA ALA A 268 -9.97 -25.27 7.57
C ALA A 268 -9.33 -26.67 7.67
N PRO A 269 -8.03 -26.83 7.37
CA PRO A 269 -7.33 -28.07 7.61
C PRO A 269 -7.42 -28.49 9.09
N PRO A 270 -7.39 -29.79 9.42
CA PRO A 270 -7.44 -30.24 10.81
C PRO A 270 -6.21 -29.74 11.60
N VAL A 271 -6.40 -29.55 12.90
CA VAL A 271 -5.32 -29.15 13.81
C VAL A 271 -4.58 -30.41 14.25
N ASP A 272 -3.28 -30.50 13.92
CA ASP A 272 -2.36 -31.47 14.53
C ASP A 272 -1.87 -30.90 15.88
N ARG A 273 -2.34 -31.50 16.99
CA ARG A 273 -2.03 -31.03 18.35
C ARG A 273 -0.57 -31.23 18.74
N ASP A 274 0.06 -32.33 18.28
CA ASP A 274 1.47 -32.63 18.60
C ASP A 274 2.37 -31.67 17.83
N LEU A 275 2.04 -31.39 16.58
CA LEU A 275 2.77 -30.42 15.79
C LEU A 275 2.60 -28.99 16.35
N ALA A 276 1.41 -28.64 16.79
CA ALA A 276 1.15 -27.35 17.43
C ALA A 276 1.96 -27.19 18.73
N ALA A 277 2.05 -28.23 19.55
CA ALA A 277 2.87 -28.24 20.75
C ALA A 277 4.35 -28.07 20.43
N ARG A 278 4.90 -28.86 19.47
CA ARG A 278 6.30 -28.73 19.03
C ARG A 278 6.64 -27.31 18.54
N MET A 279 5.75 -26.69 17.77
CA MET A 279 5.97 -25.32 17.29
C MET A 279 5.89 -24.31 18.42
N ALA A 280 5.04 -24.56 19.41
CA ALA A 280 4.95 -23.74 20.60
C ALA A 280 6.25 -23.82 21.44
N ASP A 281 6.77 -25.02 21.67
CA ASP A 281 8.01 -25.25 22.41
C ASP A 281 9.24 -24.64 21.71
N ALA A 282 9.28 -24.75 20.38
CA ALA A 282 10.36 -24.15 19.59
C ALA A 282 10.48 -22.62 19.76
N LEU A 283 9.41 -21.94 20.14
CA LEU A 283 9.39 -20.49 20.35
C LEU A 283 9.66 -20.08 21.81
N ALA A 284 9.78 -21.02 22.74
CA ALA A 284 9.94 -20.71 24.16
C ALA A 284 11.19 -19.86 24.47
N ALA A 285 12.32 -20.14 23.80
CA ALA A 285 13.54 -19.35 23.97
C ALA A 285 13.35 -17.88 23.50
N ALA A 286 12.64 -17.67 22.42
CA ALA A 286 12.32 -16.30 21.93
C ALA A 286 11.44 -15.55 22.91
N ASP A 287 10.48 -16.23 23.55
CA ASP A 287 9.61 -15.61 24.56
C ASP A 287 10.42 -15.20 25.80
N LEU A 288 11.34 -16.06 26.30
CA LEU A 288 12.23 -15.74 27.41
C LEU A 288 13.16 -14.56 27.10
N LEU A 289 13.75 -14.51 25.91
CA LEU A 289 14.57 -13.37 25.47
C LEU A 289 13.77 -12.06 25.44
N ARG A 290 12.54 -12.12 24.97
CA ARG A 290 11.65 -10.95 24.93
C ARG A 290 11.28 -10.47 26.33
N GLU A 291 10.97 -11.37 27.26
CA GLU A 291 10.69 -11.08 28.68
C GLU A 291 11.91 -10.45 29.37
N ALA A 292 13.11 -10.88 29.03
CA ALA A 292 14.37 -10.30 29.48
C ALA A 292 14.69 -8.93 28.84
N GLY A 293 13.83 -8.41 27.94
CA GLY A 293 14.06 -7.15 27.23
C GLY A 293 15.05 -7.24 26.06
N MET A 294 15.55 -8.43 25.73
CA MET A 294 16.49 -8.70 24.65
C MET A 294 15.75 -8.83 23.30
N HIS A 295 15.09 -7.75 22.88
CA HIS A 295 14.16 -7.78 21.73
C HIS A 295 14.83 -8.18 20.42
N THR A 296 16.05 -7.71 20.14
CA THR A 296 16.79 -8.04 18.92
C THR A 296 17.15 -9.52 18.85
N ASP A 297 17.58 -10.09 19.96
CA ASP A 297 17.93 -11.50 20.07
C ASP A 297 16.67 -12.38 19.99
N ALA A 298 15.58 -11.94 20.58
CA ALA A 298 14.28 -12.59 20.48
C ALA A 298 13.78 -12.64 19.03
N ASP A 299 13.87 -11.52 18.27
CA ASP A 299 13.53 -11.48 16.84
C ASP A 299 14.45 -12.43 16.02
N ALA A 300 15.77 -12.46 16.32
CA ALA A 300 16.71 -13.35 15.64
C ALA A 300 16.40 -14.82 15.91
N GLU A 301 15.99 -15.16 17.14
CA GLU A 301 15.59 -16.53 17.51
C GLU A 301 14.31 -16.96 16.82
N VAL A 302 13.29 -16.09 16.72
CA VAL A 302 12.08 -16.35 15.92
C VAL A 302 12.44 -16.60 14.46
N ASP A 303 13.30 -15.76 13.88
CA ASP A 303 13.77 -15.94 12.50
C ASP A 303 14.50 -17.27 12.32
N ARG A 304 15.28 -17.73 13.32
CA ARG A 304 15.93 -19.05 13.32
C ARG A 304 14.87 -20.16 13.28
N VAL A 305 13.88 -20.13 14.16
CA VAL A 305 12.78 -21.10 14.19
C VAL A 305 12.04 -21.15 12.86
N VAL A 306 11.69 -19.97 12.31
CA VAL A 306 11.00 -19.88 11.01
C VAL A 306 11.81 -20.50 9.88
N ARG A 307 13.14 -20.29 9.85
CA ARG A 307 14.02 -20.90 8.83
C ARG A 307 14.21 -22.40 8.99
N SER A 308 14.22 -22.90 10.23
CA SER A 308 14.44 -24.34 10.50
C SER A 308 13.17 -25.19 10.39
N ALA A 309 11.99 -24.58 10.46
CA ALA A 309 10.73 -25.29 10.35
C ALA A 309 10.48 -25.82 8.93
N ALA A 310 9.88 -27.00 8.83
CA ALA A 310 9.54 -27.61 7.55
C ALA A 310 8.59 -26.74 6.72
N GLU A 311 8.72 -26.85 5.40
CA GLU A 311 7.96 -26.02 4.43
C GLU A 311 6.59 -26.63 4.06
N ASP A 312 6.20 -27.75 4.69
CA ASP A 312 4.89 -28.35 4.45
C ASP A 312 3.76 -27.50 5.04
N ILE A 313 2.58 -27.64 4.47
CA ILE A 313 1.41 -26.83 4.83
C ILE A 313 1.01 -27.02 6.31
N PRO A 314 0.90 -28.24 6.87
CA PRO A 314 0.57 -28.43 8.27
C PRO A 314 1.53 -27.73 9.24
N THR A 315 2.85 -27.87 9.01
CA THR A 315 3.87 -27.21 9.84
C THR A 315 3.76 -25.69 9.75
N ARG A 316 3.54 -25.13 8.56
CA ARG A 316 3.36 -23.68 8.40
C ARG A 316 2.11 -23.15 9.08
N TYR A 317 0.98 -23.89 9.09
CA TYR A 317 -0.19 -23.50 9.88
C TYR A 317 0.12 -23.51 11.37
N ALA A 318 0.68 -24.62 11.90
CA ALA A 318 1.01 -24.74 13.31
C ALA A 318 1.96 -23.63 13.79
N LEU A 319 3.02 -23.35 13.01
CA LEU A 319 3.97 -22.27 13.31
C LEU A 319 3.29 -20.90 13.25
N GLY A 320 2.49 -20.62 12.23
CA GLY A 320 1.79 -19.34 12.08
C GLY A 320 0.83 -19.07 13.24
N GLU A 321 0.09 -20.09 13.67
CA GLU A 321 -0.81 -20.01 14.84
C GLU A 321 -0.03 -19.81 16.15
N ALA A 322 1.07 -20.53 16.36
CA ALA A 322 1.94 -20.39 17.53
C ALA A 322 2.54 -18.98 17.62
N LEU A 323 2.99 -18.43 16.50
CA LEU A 323 3.51 -17.07 16.40
C LEU A 323 2.41 -16.02 16.69
N ALA A 324 1.23 -16.19 16.09
CA ALA A 324 0.11 -15.28 16.30
C ALA A 324 -0.34 -15.27 17.76
N ALA A 325 -0.47 -16.44 18.41
CA ALA A 325 -0.88 -16.60 19.80
C ALA A 325 0.09 -15.91 20.77
N ARG A 326 1.39 -15.92 20.47
CA ARG A 326 2.47 -15.31 21.29
C ARG A 326 2.73 -13.85 20.99
N GLY A 327 1.97 -13.22 20.07
CA GLY A 327 2.17 -11.83 19.70
C GLY A 327 3.32 -11.59 18.71
N TRP A 328 3.92 -12.64 18.12
CA TRP A 328 4.85 -12.53 17.00
C TRP A 328 4.10 -12.33 15.68
N THR A 329 3.21 -11.36 15.69
CA THR A 329 2.16 -11.17 14.66
C THR A 329 2.72 -10.92 13.27
N VAL A 330 3.83 -10.16 13.15
CA VAL A 330 4.48 -9.89 11.87
C VAL A 330 4.99 -11.17 11.22
N HIS A 331 5.63 -12.04 12.01
CA HIS A 331 6.12 -13.33 11.54
C HIS A 331 4.95 -14.26 11.16
N GLY A 332 3.91 -14.33 12.00
CA GLY A 332 2.69 -15.09 11.71
C GLY A 332 2.05 -14.66 10.41
N VAL A 333 1.84 -13.36 10.21
CA VAL A 333 1.27 -12.81 8.96
C VAL A 333 2.16 -13.14 7.75
N ARG A 334 3.50 -13.13 7.89
CA ARG A 334 4.42 -13.52 6.81
C ARG A 334 4.24 -15.00 6.44
N ILE A 335 4.12 -15.89 7.43
CA ILE A 335 3.82 -17.31 7.20
C ILE A 335 2.49 -17.49 6.48
N ALA A 336 1.44 -16.82 6.93
CA ALA A 336 0.12 -16.91 6.31
C ALA A 336 0.12 -16.40 4.85
N ARG A 337 0.86 -15.33 4.56
CA ARG A 337 1.05 -14.86 3.18
C ARG A 337 1.82 -15.86 2.31
N ALA A 338 2.78 -16.57 2.87
CA ALA A 338 3.47 -17.65 2.16
C ALA A 338 2.54 -18.83 1.88
N LEU A 339 1.61 -19.15 2.78
CA LEU A 339 0.56 -20.15 2.55
C LEU A 339 -0.38 -19.72 1.41
N GLU A 340 -0.84 -18.48 1.39
CA GLU A 340 -1.63 -17.93 0.26
C GLU A 340 -0.86 -18.05 -1.07
N ALA A 341 0.44 -17.72 -1.08
CA ALA A 341 1.28 -17.84 -2.27
C ALA A 341 1.48 -19.28 -2.75
N LYS A 342 1.37 -20.28 -1.85
CA LYS A 342 1.37 -21.72 -2.17
C LYS A 342 -0.01 -22.23 -2.63
N GLY A 343 -1.03 -21.37 -2.72
CA GLY A 343 -2.35 -21.70 -3.22
C GLY A 343 -3.40 -22.01 -2.14
N GLU A 344 -3.04 -21.85 -0.85
CA GLU A 344 -4.02 -21.99 0.24
C GLU A 344 -5.09 -20.90 0.11
N LYS A 345 -6.33 -21.35 0.10
CA LYS A 345 -7.49 -20.47 -0.01
C LYS A 345 -7.95 -19.96 1.34
N PRO A 346 -8.66 -18.82 1.38
CA PRO A 346 -9.17 -18.27 2.62
C PRO A 346 -10.01 -19.28 3.41
N ASN A 347 -9.58 -19.55 4.63
CA ASN A 347 -10.28 -20.35 5.62
C ASN A 347 -10.12 -19.71 7.01
N ALA A 348 -10.92 -20.14 7.98
CA ALA A 348 -10.95 -19.51 9.30
C ALA A 348 -9.60 -19.55 10.04
N ARG A 349 -8.78 -20.62 9.89
CA ARG A 349 -7.46 -20.73 10.51
C ARG A 349 -6.48 -19.72 9.87
N LEU A 350 -6.38 -19.72 8.54
CA LEU A 350 -5.53 -18.80 7.79
C LEU A 350 -5.86 -17.35 8.11
N LEU A 351 -7.16 -17.03 8.13
CA LEU A 351 -7.60 -15.67 8.44
C LEU A 351 -7.29 -15.24 9.87
N ARG A 352 -7.35 -16.14 10.88
CA ARG A 352 -6.91 -15.78 12.24
C ARG A 352 -5.43 -15.49 12.35
N ILE A 353 -4.57 -16.13 11.56
CA ILE A 353 -3.14 -15.81 11.50
C ILE A 353 -2.92 -14.46 10.80
N LEU A 354 -3.66 -14.19 9.70
CA LEU A 354 -3.59 -12.92 8.96
C LEU A 354 -4.16 -11.73 9.73
N TYR A 355 -5.16 -11.97 10.55
CA TYR A 355 -5.91 -10.97 11.32
C TYR A 355 -5.89 -11.31 12.81
N PRO A 356 -4.71 -11.35 13.47
CA PRO A 356 -4.60 -11.63 14.89
C PRO A 356 -5.30 -10.54 15.70
N LEU A 357 -5.85 -10.90 16.87
CA LEU A 357 -6.44 -9.96 17.82
C LEU A 357 -5.61 -9.95 19.11
N GLN A 358 -4.59 -9.09 19.15
CA GLN A 358 -3.77 -8.86 20.33
C GLN A 358 -4.32 -7.66 21.13
N TYR A 359 -3.92 -7.56 22.39
CA TYR A 359 -4.33 -6.47 23.30
C TYR A 359 -5.85 -6.29 23.40
N ARG A 360 -6.61 -7.39 23.26
CA ARG A 360 -8.09 -7.38 23.18
C ARG A 360 -8.71 -6.64 24.36
N ALA A 361 -8.26 -6.95 25.60
CA ALA A 361 -8.82 -6.36 26.82
C ALA A 361 -8.69 -4.83 26.84
N ILE A 362 -7.51 -4.30 26.49
CA ILE A 362 -7.25 -2.86 26.45
C ILE A 362 -8.11 -2.20 25.37
N ILE A 363 -8.13 -2.79 24.16
CA ILE A 363 -8.91 -2.28 23.02
C ILE A 363 -10.40 -2.24 23.36
N GLU A 364 -10.95 -3.30 23.94
CA GLU A 364 -12.37 -3.35 24.31
C GLU A 364 -12.73 -2.35 25.41
N ALA A 365 -11.89 -2.22 26.43
CA ALA A 365 -12.12 -1.27 27.53
C ALA A 365 -12.14 0.18 27.04
N GLU A 366 -11.08 0.58 26.32
CA GLU A 366 -10.92 1.94 25.80
C GLU A 366 -11.97 2.27 24.71
N SER A 367 -12.34 1.30 23.88
CA SER A 367 -13.38 1.47 22.87
C SER A 367 -14.75 1.70 23.51
N ARG A 368 -15.09 0.92 24.55
CA ARG A 368 -16.36 1.04 25.29
C ARG A 368 -16.50 2.41 25.92
N GLU A 369 -15.46 2.91 26.57
CA GLU A 369 -15.45 4.24 27.20
C GLU A 369 -15.81 5.35 26.22
N ARG A 370 -15.41 5.21 24.94
CA ARG A 370 -15.60 6.24 23.89
C ARG A 370 -16.67 5.91 22.87
N GLY A 371 -17.45 4.86 23.09
CA GLY A 371 -18.54 4.46 22.20
C GLY A 371 -18.05 4.10 20.79
N LEU A 372 -16.87 3.46 20.69
CA LEU A 372 -16.31 2.94 19.44
C LEU A 372 -16.49 1.42 19.38
N ASP A 373 -16.57 0.92 18.15
CA ASP A 373 -16.52 -0.51 17.88
C ASP A 373 -15.09 -1.04 18.10
N PRO A 374 -14.85 -2.01 19.00
CA PRO A 374 -13.53 -2.56 19.25
C PRO A 374 -12.91 -3.22 18.01
N PHE A 375 -13.72 -3.77 17.10
CA PHE A 375 -13.22 -4.37 15.86
C PHE A 375 -12.76 -3.33 14.84
N LEU A 376 -13.30 -2.11 14.88
CA LEU A 376 -12.77 -0.99 14.13
C LEU A 376 -11.38 -0.60 14.65
N VAL A 377 -11.21 -0.52 15.96
CA VAL A 377 -9.91 -0.21 16.57
C VAL A 377 -8.89 -1.32 16.30
N ALA A 378 -9.29 -2.58 16.42
CA ALA A 378 -8.43 -3.72 16.09
C ALA A 378 -7.99 -3.71 14.62
N ALA A 379 -8.91 -3.43 13.69
CA ALA A 379 -8.62 -3.32 12.27
C ALA A 379 -7.62 -2.20 11.97
N LEU A 380 -7.77 -1.05 12.62
CA LEU A 380 -6.86 0.09 12.50
C LEU A 380 -5.48 -0.27 13.07
N THR A 381 -5.41 -0.80 14.30
CA THR A 381 -4.16 -1.20 14.95
C THR A 381 -3.39 -2.22 14.11
N ARG A 382 -4.11 -3.19 13.53
CA ARG A 382 -3.50 -4.14 12.59
C ARG A 382 -2.92 -3.43 11.36
N GLN A 383 -3.62 -2.48 10.79
CA GLN A 383 -3.16 -1.76 9.60
C GLN A 383 -1.94 -0.89 9.90
N GLU A 384 -1.90 -0.27 11.08
CA GLU A 384 -0.83 0.65 11.48
C GLU A 384 0.47 -0.08 11.85
N SER A 385 0.39 -1.19 12.60
CA SER A 385 1.58 -1.82 13.18
C SER A 385 1.61 -3.33 13.11
N VAL A 386 0.54 -3.98 12.64
CA VAL A 386 0.31 -5.42 12.82
C VAL A 386 0.45 -5.80 14.31
N PHE A 387 -0.07 -4.97 15.21
CA PHE A 387 0.02 -5.10 16.68
C PHE A 387 1.45 -5.09 17.26
N ARG A 388 2.42 -4.50 16.57
CA ARG A 388 3.77 -4.36 17.07
C ARG A 388 3.90 -3.10 17.92
N ALA A 389 4.01 -3.27 19.25
CA ALA A 389 4.06 -2.16 20.21
C ALA A 389 5.27 -1.22 19.98
N ARG A 390 6.40 -1.74 19.52
CA ARG A 390 7.62 -0.96 19.24
C ARG A 390 7.75 -0.57 17.74
N ALA A 391 6.63 -0.50 17.01
CA ALA A 391 6.65 -0.05 15.63
C ALA A 391 7.01 1.44 15.53
N ARG A 392 7.86 1.77 14.54
CA ARG A 392 8.20 3.16 14.18
C ARG A 392 8.11 3.29 12.66
N SER A 393 7.38 4.29 12.20
CA SER A 393 7.31 4.59 10.77
C SER A 393 8.49 5.47 10.31
N PRO A 394 8.79 5.52 9.00
CA PRO A 394 9.81 6.42 8.46
C PRO A 394 9.56 7.90 8.76
N VAL A 395 8.30 8.28 8.96
CA VAL A 395 7.90 9.67 9.28
C VAL A 395 7.80 9.92 10.79
N GLY A 396 8.13 8.93 11.62
CA GLY A 396 8.24 9.07 13.07
C GLY A 396 6.94 8.80 13.86
N ALA A 397 5.93 8.17 13.27
CA ALA A 397 4.78 7.66 14.01
C ALA A 397 5.19 6.43 14.84
N LEU A 398 4.62 6.26 16.05
CA LEU A 398 5.09 5.29 17.03
C LEU A 398 3.97 4.41 17.59
N GLY A 399 4.31 3.15 17.87
CA GLY A 399 3.53 2.20 18.63
C GLY A 399 2.38 1.56 17.87
N LEU A 400 1.45 0.95 18.61
CA LEU A 400 0.36 0.12 18.08
C LEU A 400 -0.54 0.85 17.07
N MET A 401 -0.96 2.06 17.38
CA MET A 401 -1.85 2.88 16.57
C MET A 401 -1.12 3.98 15.79
N GLN A 402 0.23 3.91 15.71
CA GLN A 402 1.08 4.84 14.97
C GLN A 402 0.78 6.31 15.28
N VAL A 403 0.80 6.66 16.57
CA VAL A 403 0.54 8.02 17.00
C VAL A 403 1.77 8.88 16.75
N MET A 404 1.58 10.04 16.09
CA MET A 404 2.65 11.02 15.92
C MET A 404 3.02 11.64 17.27
N PRO A 405 4.32 11.83 17.62
CA PRO A 405 4.75 12.43 18.89
C PRO A 405 4.10 13.77 19.20
N THR A 406 3.90 14.61 18.20
CA THR A 406 3.21 15.91 18.34
C THR A 406 1.74 15.73 18.69
N THR A 407 1.05 14.76 18.09
CA THR A 407 -0.35 14.42 18.39
C THR A 407 -0.45 13.84 19.80
N GLY A 408 0.44 12.91 20.16
CA GLY A 408 0.49 12.32 21.51
C GLY A 408 0.68 13.37 22.59
N ARG A 409 1.64 14.29 22.42
CA ARG A 409 1.87 15.42 23.34
C ARG A 409 0.63 16.29 23.50
N GLY A 410 -0.05 16.63 22.40
CA GLY A 410 -1.26 17.46 22.43
C GLY A 410 -2.43 16.78 23.14
N LEU A 411 -2.50 15.45 23.15
CA LEU A 411 -3.55 14.69 23.80
C LEU A 411 -3.23 14.32 25.26
N ALA A 412 -1.94 14.25 25.62
CA ALA A 412 -1.47 13.73 26.91
C ALA A 412 -2.05 14.49 28.11
N ALA A 413 -2.03 15.82 28.08
CA ALA A 413 -2.57 16.65 29.17
C ALA A 413 -4.06 16.36 29.43
N GLY A 414 -4.87 16.31 28.37
CA GLY A 414 -6.30 15.99 28.44
C GLY A 414 -6.57 14.48 28.72
N ALA A 415 -5.53 13.65 28.75
CA ALA A 415 -5.59 12.22 29.03
C ALA A 415 -5.12 11.88 30.47
N GLY A 416 -4.79 12.90 31.28
CA GLY A 416 -4.25 12.68 32.64
C GLY A 416 -2.80 12.15 32.68
N ILE A 417 -2.07 12.25 31.55
CA ILE A 417 -0.68 11.80 31.45
C ILE A 417 0.24 12.98 31.78
N SER A 418 0.91 12.90 32.95
CA SER A 418 1.93 13.85 33.39
C SER A 418 3.34 13.40 32.98
N GLY A 419 4.29 14.34 32.89
CA GLY A 419 5.68 14.02 32.60
C GLY A 419 5.86 13.40 31.19
N TRP A 420 5.18 13.96 30.18
CA TRP A 420 5.18 13.43 28.83
C TRP A 420 6.59 13.18 28.28
N ASP A 421 6.80 11.95 27.83
CA ASP A 421 7.95 11.53 27.02
C ASP A 421 7.46 10.80 25.77
N THR A 422 8.14 10.99 24.66
CA THR A 422 7.82 10.34 23.39
C THR A 422 7.92 8.81 23.46
N GLU A 423 8.84 8.27 24.25
CA GLU A 423 9.00 6.82 24.44
C GLU A 423 7.78 6.16 25.10
N MET A 424 6.94 6.93 25.80
CA MET A 424 5.66 6.45 26.34
C MET A 424 4.75 5.89 25.24
N LEU A 425 4.90 6.33 24.00
CA LEU A 425 4.14 5.80 22.86
C LEU A 425 4.48 4.35 22.52
N TYR A 426 5.54 3.77 23.07
CA TYR A 426 5.81 2.33 22.95
C TYR A 426 5.10 1.50 24.02
N ASN A 427 4.54 2.13 25.06
CA ASN A 427 3.68 1.45 26.00
C ASN A 427 2.31 1.17 25.36
N PRO A 428 1.84 -0.11 25.32
CA PRO A 428 0.59 -0.47 24.66
C PRO A 428 -0.64 0.27 25.22
N GLU A 429 -0.76 0.41 26.54
CA GLU A 429 -1.90 1.05 27.18
C GLU A 429 -1.97 2.54 26.83
N ILE A 430 -0.83 3.25 26.97
CA ILE A 430 -0.75 4.68 26.64
C ILE A 430 -1.02 4.90 25.15
N ASN A 431 -0.45 4.07 24.28
CA ASN A 431 -0.61 4.22 22.84
C ASN A 431 -2.05 4.00 22.40
N VAL A 432 -2.69 2.93 22.88
CA VAL A 432 -4.10 2.63 22.58
C VAL A 432 -5.01 3.72 23.16
N HIS A 433 -4.79 4.15 24.37
CA HIS A 433 -5.55 5.24 25.00
C HIS A 433 -5.52 6.53 24.16
N LEU A 434 -4.31 6.99 23.80
CA LEU A 434 -4.14 8.22 23.00
C LEU A 434 -4.63 8.04 21.56
N GLY A 435 -4.35 6.89 20.93
CA GLY A 435 -4.78 6.58 19.58
C GLY A 435 -6.31 6.53 19.45
N ILE A 436 -7.00 5.93 20.41
CA ILE A 436 -8.47 5.87 20.46
C ILE A 436 -9.07 7.27 20.71
N ARG A 437 -8.44 8.09 21.59
CA ARG A 437 -8.86 9.50 21.78
C ARG A 437 -8.77 10.29 20.46
N TYR A 438 -7.68 10.12 19.73
CA TYR A 438 -7.52 10.76 18.42
C TYR A 438 -8.58 10.26 17.44
N LEU A 439 -8.77 8.95 17.33
CA LEU A 439 -9.79 8.34 16.48
C LEU A 439 -11.21 8.84 16.82
N ALA A 440 -11.56 8.88 18.11
CA ALA A 440 -12.84 9.38 18.58
C ALA A 440 -13.05 10.87 18.22
N SER A 441 -11.99 11.67 18.22
CA SER A 441 -12.07 13.07 17.78
C SER A 441 -12.37 13.16 16.28
N GLN A 442 -11.73 12.34 15.45
CA GLN A 442 -12.02 12.26 14.00
C GLN A 442 -13.45 11.76 13.74
N MET A 443 -13.93 10.77 14.50
CA MET A 443 -15.31 10.28 14.41
C MET A 443 -16.34 11.38 14.65
N ARG A 444 -16.11 12.26 15.64
CA ARG A 444 -16.99 13.44 15.88
C ARG A 444 -16.87 14.47 14.77
N SER A 445 -15.65 14.77 14.31
CA SER A 445 -15.41 15.81 13.29
C SER A 445 -16.01 15.48 11.93
N TYR A 446 -16.26 14.21 11.64
CA TYR A 446 -16.77 13.73 10.36
C TYR A 446 -18.10 12.95 10.48
N ASP A 447 -18.89 13.20 11.51
CA ASP A 447 -20.22 12.61 11.70
C ASP A 447 -20.22 11.07 11.53
N ARG A 448 -19.18 10.42 12.04
CA ARG A 448 -18.93 8.97 11.91
C ARG A 448 -18.88 8.47 10.47
N ASN A 449 -18.66 9.32 9.49
CA ASN A 449 -18.42 8.91 8.10
C ASN A 449 -17.03 8.27 7.99
N LEU A 450 -16.99 6.94 8.00
CA LEU A 450 -15.75 6.16 8.07
C LEU A 450 -14.75 6.47 6.95
N PRO A 451 -15.13 6.62 5.66
CA PRO A 451 -14.22 7.07 4.62
C PRO A 451 -13.50 8.38 4.94
N TYR A 452 -14.19 9.37 5.48
CA TYR A 452 -13.56 10.64 5.89
C TYR A 452 -12.67 10.46 7.11
N VAL A 453 -13.15 9.72 8.11
CA VAL A 453 -12.39 9.42 9.35
C VAL A 453 -11.07 8.73 9.04
N PHE A 454 -11.10 7.68 8.24
CA PHE A 454 -9.90 6.93 7.88
C PHE A 454 -8.95 7.74 6.99
N SER A 455 -9.50 8.52 6.06
CA SER A 455 -8.71 9.45 5.26
C SER A 455 -8.02 10.51 6.13
N ALA A 456 -8.71 11.03 7.15
CA ALA A 456 -8.15 12.02 8.06
C ALA A 456 -7.10 11.42 8.99
N TYR A 457 -7.28 10.19 9.42
CA TYR A 457 -6.31 9.48 10.24
C TYR A 457 -4.99 9.26 9.49
N ASN A 458 -5.07 8.78 8.24
CA ASN A 458 -3.89 8.46 7.42
C ASN A 458 -3.26 9.70 6.77
N ALA A 459 -4.06 10.55 6.09
CA ALA A 459 -3.55 11.66 5.30
C ALA A 459 -3.61 13.04 6.00
N GLY A 460 -4.28 13.10 7.15
CA GLY A 460 -4.51 14.33 7.90
C GLY A 460 -5.78 15.09 7.48
N PRO A 461 -6.41 15.81 8.43
CA PRO A 461 -7.72 16.45 8.25
C PRO A 461 -7.73 17.56 7.18
N VAL A 462 -6.63 18.28 7.01
CA VAL A 462 -6.52 19.38 6.02
C VAL A 462 -6.73 18.87 4.60
N ARG A 463 -6.23 17.69 4.26
CA ARG A 463 -6.43 17.08 2.94
C ARG A 463 -7.88 16.66 2.73
N VAL A 464 -8.49 16.06 3.72
CA VAL A 464 -9.90 15.64 3.66
C VAL A 464 -10.83 16.82 3.44
N THR A 465 -10.58 17.97 4.08
CA THR A 465 -11.33 19.21 3.85
C THR A 465 -11.31 19.63 2.37
N ARG A 466 -10.19 19.45 1.68
CA ARG A 466 -10.08 19.71 0.23
C ARG A 466 -10.84 18.66 -0.59
N TRP A 467 -10.66 17.36 -0.26
CA TRP A 467 -11.27 16.25 -1.01
C TRP A 467 -12.79 16.21 -0.87
N ARG A 468 -13.36 16.69 0.23
CA ARG A 468 -14.82 16.85 0.41
C ARG A 468 -15.46 17.85 -0.57
N ARG A 469 -14.66 18.60 -1.34
CA ARG A 469 -15.16 19.49 -2.40
C ARG A 469 -15.40 18.79 -3.72
N PHE A 470 -14.93 17.57 -3.89
CA PHE A 470 -15.17 16.78 -5.09
C PHE A 470 -16.66 16.44 -5.23
N PRO A 471 -17.20 16.41 -6.47
CA PRO A 471 -18.60 16.02 -6.70
C PRO A 471 -18.92 14.63 -6.11
N GLU A 472 -17.95 13.72 -6.15
CA GLU A 472 -18.05 12.35 -5.63
C GLU A 472 -18.21 12.28 -4.11
N ALA A 473 -17.88 13.34 -3.38
CA ALA A 473 -18.00 13.37 -1.92
C ALA A 473 -19.48 13.29 -1.42
N ARG A 474 -20.44 13.44 -2.31
CA ARG A 474 -21.87 13.24 -2.01
C ARG A 474 -22.20 11.77 -1.73
N ASP A 475 -21.38 10.85 -2.20
CA ASP A 475 -21.50 9.41 -1.98
C ASP A 475 -20.20 8.89 -1.35
N PRO A 476 -20.23 8.32 -0.12
CA PRO A 476 -19.01 7.86 0.57
C PRO A 476 -18.22 6.79 -0.18
N GLU A 477 -18.89 5.98 -1.00
CA GLU A 477 -18.24 4.94 -1.79
C GLU A 477 -17.55 5.55 -3.02
N LEU A 478 -18.18 6.49 -3.72
CA LEU A 478 -17.55 7.28 -4.80
C LEU A 478 -16.40 8.13 -4.26
N PHE A 479 -16.58 8.76 -3.10
CA PHE A 479 -15.50 9.50 -2.44
C PHE A 479 -14.28 8.62 -2.22
N THR A 480 -14.47 7.39 -1.72
CA THR A 480 -13.36 6.43 -1.48
C THR A 480 -12.56 6.20 -2.78
N GLU A 481 -13.25 6.00 -3.90
CA GLU A 481 -12.60 5.81 -5.20
C GLU A 481 -11.90 7.08 -5.73
N ARG A 482 -12.38 8.26 -5.32
CA ARG A 482 -11.86 9.56 -5.76
C ARG A 482 -10.65 10.04 -4.94
N ILE A 483 -10.36 9.44 -3.79
CA ILE A 483 -9.21 9.82 -2.96
C ILE A 483 -7.95 9.87 -3.82
N PRO A 484 -7.28 11.03 -3.93
CA PRO A 484 -6.14 11.19 -4.86
C PRO A 484 -4.90 10.39 -4.46
N PHE A 485 -4.70 10.20 -3.15
CA PHE A 485 -3.58 9.44 -2.62
C PHE A 485 -3.90 7.95 -2.62
N GLU A 486 -3.16 7.19 -3.43
CA GLU A 486 -3.33 5.75 -3.56
C GLU A 486 -3.23 5.05 -2.20
N GLU A 487 -2.21 5.37 -1.41
CA GLU A 487 -2.03 4.85 -0.05
C GLU A 487 -3.27 5.09 0.82
N THR A 488 -3.82 6.31 0.82
CA THR A 488 -4.99 6.64 1.64
C THR A 488 -6.26 5.98 1.11
N ARG A 489 -6.41 5.88 -0.21
CA ARG A 489 -7.54 5.16 -0.83
C ARG A 489 -7.54 3.69 -0.45
N ASP A 490 -6.38 3.06 -0.54
CA ASP A 490 -6.21 1.66 -0.15
C ASP A 490 -6.38 1.45 1.36
N TYR A 491 -5.88 2.39 2.17
CA TYR A 491 -6.09 2.39 3.62
C TYR A 491 -7.59 2.35 3.98
N VAL A 492 -8.41 3.20 3.37
CA VAL A 492 -9.88 3.21 3.59
C VAL A 492 -10.51 1.88 3.20
N LYS A 493 -10.14 1.33 2.03
CA LYS A 493 -10.64 0.04 1.55
C LYS A 493 -10.22 -1.11 2.46
N ILE A 494 -8.96 -1.16 2.83
CA ILE A 494 -8.39 -2.17 3.72
C ILE A 494 -9.08 -2.14 5.09
N LEU A 495 -9.23 -0.97 5.70
CA LEU A 495 -9.90 -0.86 7.00
C LEU A 495 -11.35 -1.29 6.93
N THR A 496 -12.09 -0.88 5.91
CA THR A 496 -13.49 -1.28 5.73
C THR A 496 -13.63 -2.80 5.64
N ARG A 497 -12.74 -3.45 4.88
CA ARG A 497 -12.68 -4.91 4.79
C ARG A 497 -12.27 -5.55 6.11
N ASN A 498 -11.20 -5.06 6.73
CA ASN A 498 -10.66 -5.64 7.95
C ASN A 498 -11.65 -5.59 9.11
N ILE A 499 -12.42 -4.50 9.27
CA ILE A 499 -13.49 -4.41 10.27
C ILE A 499 -14.50 -5.55 10.10
N ALA A 500 -14.91 -5.81 8.86
CA ALA A 500 -15.87 -6.88 8.58
C ALA A 500 -15.27 -8.27 8.86
N LEU A 501 -13.97 -8.47 8.56
CA LEU A 501 -13.25 -9.70 8.87
C LEU A 501 -13.10 -9.90 10.38
N TYR A 502 -12.71 -8.86 11.14
CA TYR A 502 -12.62 -8.96 12.60
C TYR A 502 -13.96 -9.29 13.25
N ARG A 503 -15.03 -8.67 12.80
CA ARG A 503 -16.40 -9.02 13.27
C ARG A 503 -16.75 -10.47 12.97
N GLY A 504 -16.42 -10.97 11.79
CA GLY A 504 -16.68 -12.36 11.43
C GLY A 504 -15.81 -13.38 12.16
N LEU A 505 -14.55 -13.02 12.48
CA LEU A 505 -13.59 -13.91 13.15
C LEU A 505 -13.78 -13.96 14.68
N TYR A 506 -14.18 -12.83 15.29
CA TYR A 506 -14.10 -12.60 16.75
C TYR A 506 -15.37 -12.00 17.36
N GLY A 507 -16.35 -11.59 16.54
CA GLY A 507 -17.66 -11.19 16.99
C GLY A 507 -18.53 -12.43 17.15
N GLU A 508 -19.04 -12.66 18.34
CA GLU A 508 -20.03 -13.68 18.64
C GLU A 508 -21.43 -13.22 18.29
#